data_30adf1d1b950620d082ff9c3655cbff9
#
_entry.id   30adf1d1b950620d082ff9c3655cbff9
#
_cell.length_a   1.000
_cell.length_b   1.000
_cell.length_c   1.000
_cell.angle_alpha   90.00
_cell.angle_beta   90.00
_cell.angle_gamma   90.00
#
_symmetry.space_group_name_H-M   'P 1'
#
loop_
_entity.id
_entity.type
_entity.pdbx_description
1 polymer ?
#
loop_
_entity_poly.entity_id
_entity_poly.type
_entity_poly.pdbx_seq_one_letter_code
_entity_poly.pdbx_strand_id
1 'polypeptide(L)'
;MNIFVKLFFFLILNLAINTKILTANELDNVGACTGVVIGNASVDFSLGDHKSFDDGIKLGITAYVSQVFANNYNKNDIVIADKILASNTDKIINAANTQTFDETIFEEVIKCYRLLSILVMKNADIIKINSKKINNIINQRNKLLRRMLSAG
;
A
#
# COMPACT_ATOMS: atom_id res chain seq x y z
N MET A 1 22.59 41.37 -6.97
CA MET A 1 22.16 40.11 -6.33
C MET A 1 23.15 39.02 -6.77
N ASN A 2 23.94 38.51 -5.82
CA ASN A 2 25.15 37.71 -6.04
C ASN A 2 24.82 36.36 -6.71
N ILE A 3 25.60 35.96 -7.71
CA ILE A 3 25.48 34.70 -8.46
C ILE A 3 25.37 33.48 -7.50
N PHE A 4 26.06 33.52 -6.36
CA PHE A 4 25.98 32.50 -5.30
C PHE A 4 24.60 32.35 -4.68
N VAL A 5 23.85 33.46 -4.51
CA VAL A 5 22.49 33.40 -3.95
C VAL A 5 21.51 32.78 -4.95
N LYS A 6 21.66 33.04 -6.25
CA LYS A 6 20.85 32.44 -7.31
C LYS A 6 21.11 30.93 -7.43
N LEU A 7 22.40 30.51 -7.35
CA LEU A 7 22.75 29.08 -7.39
C LEU A 7 22.21 28.32 -6.18
N PHE A 8 22.28 28.94 -4.99
CA PHE A 8 21.79 28.35 -3.75
C PHE A 8 20.26 28.18 -3.75
N PHE A 9 19.52 29.19 -4.26
CA PHE A 9 18.06 29.09 -4.44
C PHE A 9 17.66 28.03 -5.46
N PHE A 10 18.43 27.90 -6.56
CA PHE A 10 18.17 26.87 -7.57
C PHE A 10 18.42 25.45 -7.05
N LEU A 11 19.44 25.29 -6.19
CA LEU A 11 19.76 24.00 -5.55
C LEU A 11 18.69 23.59 -4.54
N ILE A 12 18.20 24.53 -3.72
CA ILE A 12 17.12 24.27 -2.75
C ILE A 12 15.81 23.95 -3.47
N LEU A 13 15.49 24.64 -4.57
CA LEU A 13 14.27 24.38 -5.34
C LEU A 13 14.29 22.98 -5.97
N ASN A 14 15.45 22.55 -6.51
CA ASN A 14 15.62 21.21 -7.08
C ASN A 14 15.58 20.10 -6.01
N LEU A 15 16.10 20.36 -4.80
CA LEU A 15 16.01 19.43 -3.68
C LEU A 15 14.56 19.28 -3.19
N ALA A 16 13.79 20.38 -3.14
CA ALA A 16 12.37 20.34 -2.74
C ALA A 16 11.48 19.64 -3.78
N ILE A 17 11.78 19.79 -5.08
CA ILE A 17 11.08 19.09 -6.16
C ILE A 17 11.39 17.61 -6.13
N ASN A 18 12.67 17.23 -5.93
CA ASN A 18 13.08 15.82 -5.86
C ASN A 18 12.51 15.11 -4.63
N THR A 19 12.37 15.77 -3.48
CA THR A 19 11.76 15.17 -2.28
C THR A 19 10.25 14.94 -2.47
N LYS A 20 9.53 15.81 -3.18
CA LYS A 20 8.12 15.61 -3.49
C LYS A 20 7.88 14.48 -4.48
N ILE A 21 8.72 14.36 -5.51
CA ILE A 21 8.63 13.27 -6.50
C ILE A 21 8.99 11.93 -5.84
N LEU A 22 9.98 11.90 -4.93
CA LEU A 22 10.34 10.69 -4.19
C LEU A 22 9.21 10.21 -3.27
N THR A 23 8.50 11.14 -2.62
CA THR A 23 7.40 10.79 -1.69
C THR A 23 6.16 10.29 -2.41
N ALA A 24 5.78 10.87 -3.56
CA ALA A 24 4.66 10.37 -4.38
C ALA A 24 4.96 8.94 -4.87
N ASN A 25 6.16 8.70 -5.43
CA ASN A 25 6.61 7.37 -5.85
C ASN A 25 6.64 6.35 -4.69
N GLU A 26 6.95 6.77 -3.46
CA GLU A 26 6.94 5.89 -2.29
C GLU A 26 5.52 5.44 -1.96
N LEU A 27 4.54 6.35 -1.96
CA LEU A 27 3.14 6.00 -1.71
C LEU A 27 2.57 5.09 -2.81
N ASP A 28 2.91 5.34 -4.08
CA ASP A 28 2.51 4.51 -5.20
C ASP A 28 3.04 3.08 -5.07
N ASN A 29 4.31 2.92 -4.68
CA ASN A 29 4.91 1.61 -4.43
C ASN A 29 4.25 0.89 -3.24
N VAL A 30 3.93 1.62 -2.17
CA VAL A 30 3.19 1.06 -1.02
C VAL A 30 1.77 0.69 -1.45
N GLY A 31 1.10 1.51 -2.25
CA GLY A 31 -0.20 1.22 -2.85
C GLY A 31 -0.17 -0.05 -3.70
N ALA A 32 0.82 -0.17 -4.59
CA ALA A 32 1.01 -1.36 -5.42
C ALA A 32 1.19 -2.62 -4.58
N CYS A 33 2.12 -2.60 -3.62
CA CYS A 33 2.34 -3.76 -2.75
C CYS A 33 1.15 -4.07 -1.84
N THR A 34 0.42 -3.05 -1.38
CA THR A 34 -0.82 -3.28 -0.62
C THR A 34 -1.86 -3.98 -1.49
N GLY A 35 -1.99 -3.58 -2.76
CA GLY A 35 -2.88 -4.24 -3.71
C GLY A 35 -2.51 -5.71 -3.95
N VAL A 36 -1.22 -5.99 -4.14
CA VAL A 36 -0.71 -7.36 -4.29
C VAL A 36 -1.05 -8.23 -3.06
N VAL A 37 -0.80 -7.71 -1.85
CA VAL A 37 -1.06 -8.46 -0.60
C VAL A 37 -2.57 -8.66 -0.38
N ILE A 38 -3.41 -7.65 -0.65
CA ILE A 38 -4.87 -7.77 -0.57
C ILE A 38 -5.39 -8.75 -1.63
N GLY A 39 -4.86 -8.71 -2.85
CA GLY A 39 -5.22 -9.65 -3.90
C GLY A 39 -4.90 -11.09 -3.50
N ASN A 40 -3.68 -11.36 -3.00
CA ASN A 40 -3.31 -12.67 -2.50
C ASN A 40 -4.20 -13.13 -1.33
N ALA A 41 -4.46 -12.25 -0.36
CA ALA A 41 -5.37 -12.56 0.74
C ALA A 41 -6.79 -12.91 0.24
N SER A 42 -7.27 -12.26 -0.83
CA SER A 42 -8.57 -12.58 -1.44
C SER A 42 -8.59 -13.98 -2.06
N VAL A 43 -7.47 -14.41 -2.65
CA VAL A 43 -7.29 -15.79 -3.14
C VAL A 43 -7.31 -16.77 -1.97
N ASP A 44 -6.58 -16.48 -0.88
CA ASP A 44 -6.59 -17.30 0.34
C ASP A 44 -8.02 -17.48 0.89
N PHE A 45 -8.83 -16.40 0.91
CA PHE A 45 -10.25 -16.48 1.29
C PHE A 45 -11.02 -17.46 0.41
N SER A 46 -10.84 -17.40 -0.90
CA SER A 46 -11.52 -18.28 -1.85
C SER A 46 -11.12 -19.76 -1.69
N LEU A 47 -9.91 -19.99 -1.15
CA LEU A 47 -9.40 -21.33 -0.81
C LEU A 47 -9.81 -21.79 0.60
N GLY A 48 -10.55 -20.97 1.35
CA GLY A 48 -11.02 -21.25 2.72
C GLY A 48 -10.02 -20.89 3.82
N ASP A 49 -8.86 -20.31 3.50
CA ASP A 49 -7.91 -19.82 4.51
C ASP A 49 -8.28 -18.41 4.99
N HIS A 50 -9.29 -18.35 5.85
CA HIS A 50 -9.76 -17.09 6.43
C HIS A 50 -8.73 -16.40 7.34
N LYS A 51 -7.79 -17.17 7.92
CA LYS A 51 -6.76 -16.60 8.78
C LYS A 51 -5.72 -15.83 7.94
N SER A 52 -5.20 -16.42 6.89
CA SER A 52 -4.27 -15.74 5.97
C SER A 52 -4.92 -14.53 5.31
N PHE A 53 -6.22 -14.63 4.98
CA PHE A 53 -6.99 -13.48 4.51
C PHE A 53 -6.98 -12.32 5.51
N ASP A 54 -7.35 -12.56 6.78
CA ASP A 54 -7.40 -11.51 7.81
C ASP A 54 -6.03 -10.91 8.08
N ASP A 55 -4.99 -11.73 8.15
CA ASP A 55 -3.61 -11.31 8.39
C ASP A 55 -3.09 -10.46 7.21
N GLY A 56 -3.36 -10.83 5.97
CA GLY A 56 -2.99 -10.07 4.76
C GLY A 56 -3.71 -8.72 4.68
N ILE A 57 -5.02 -8.69 4.91
CA ILE A 57 -5.79 -7.43 4.94
C ILE A 57 -5.26 -6.51 6.04
N LYS A 58 -5.02 -7.03 7.23
CA LYS A 58 -4.48 -6.27 8.37
C LYS A 58 -3.11 -5.68 8.04
N LEU A 59 -2.19 -6.50 7.50
CA LEU A 59 -0.86 -6.03 7.11
C LEU A 59 -0.93 -4.93 6.06
N GLY A 60 -1.62 -5.18 4.95
CA GLY A 60 -1.72 -4.25 3.82
C GLY A 60 -2.30 -2.90 4.24
N ILE A 61 -3.46 -2.91 4.89
CA ILE A 61 -4.13 -1.68 5.31
C ILE A 61 -3.32 -0.93 6.40
N THR A 62 -2.71 -1.65 7.36
CA THR A 62 -1.89 -1.01 8.39
C THR A 62 -0.70 -0.28 7.76
N ALA A 63 0.04 -0.93 6.85
CA ALA A 63 1.19 -0.34 6.19
C ALA A 63 0.79 0.89 5.36
N TYR A 64 -0.24 0.77 4.51
CA TYR A 64 -0.70 1.85 3.65
C TYR A 64 -1.18 3.07 4.44
N VAL A 65 -2.09 2.87 5.39
CA VAL A 65 -2.68 3.96 6.18
C VAL A 65 -1.63 4.61 7.09
N SER A 66 -0.72 3.84 7.68
CA SER A 66 0.36 4.40 8.49
C SER A 66 1.31 5.25 7.66
N GLN A 67 1.59 4.87 6.42
CA GLN A 67 2.40 5.65 5.49
C GLN A 67 1.72 6.98 5.13
N VAL A 68 0.40 6.95 4.88
CA VAL A 68 -0.39 8.18 4.65
C VAL A 68 -0.34 9.11 5.85
N PHE A 69 -0.48 8.59 7.08
CA PHE A 69 -0.41 9.42 8.29
C PHE A 69 1.00 9.95 8.59
N ALA A 70 2.05 9.20 8.23
CA ALA A 70 3.43 9.60 8.50
C ALA A 70 3.90 10.77 7.64
N ASN A 71 3.38 10.94 6.42
CA ASN A 71 3.98 11.81 5.41
C ASN A 71 3.06 12.94 4.91
N ASN A 72 1.84 13.08 5.43
CA ASN A 72 0.90 14.16 5.06
C ASN A 72 0.69 14.31 3.54
N TYR A 73 0.52 13.19 2.82
CA TYR A 73 0.26 13.21 1.38
C TYR A 73 -0.98 14.03 1.03
N ASN A 74 -0.95 14.71 -0.11
CA ASN A 74 -2.13 15.42 -0.59
C ASN A 74 -3.19 14.45 -1.12
N LYS A 75 -4.42 14.97 -1.30
CA LYS A 75 -5.55 14.15 -1.73
C LYS A 75 -5.34 13.49 -3.10
N ASN A 76 -4.65 14.16 -4.02
CA ASN A 76 -4.41 13.61 -5.37
C ASN A 76 -3.43 12.45 -5.32
N ASP A 77 -2.36 12.54 -4.51
CA ASP A 77 -1.40 11.45 -4.33
C ASP A 77 -2.10 10.20 -3.78
N ILE A 78 -2.99 10.39 -2.78
CA ILE A 78 -3.77 9.28 -2.20
C ILE A 78 -4.71 8.66 -3.24
N VAL A 79 -5.41 9.47 -4.05
CA VAL A 79 -6.29 8.95 -5.10
C VAL A 79 -5.53 8.16 -6.17
N ILE A 80 -4.31 8.59 -6.53
CA ILE A 80 -3.47 7.86 -7.48
C ILE A 80 -3.04 6.52 -6.86
N ALA A 81 -2.53 6.53 -5.64
CA ALA A 81 -2.11 5.33 -4.94
C ALA A 81 -3.27 4.33 -4.70
N ASP A 82 -4.48 4.81 -4.40
CA ASP A 82 -5.69 3.99 -4.29
C ASP A 82 -6.05 3.29 -5.62
N LYS A 83 -5.89 3.98 -6.76
CA LYS A 83 -6.10 3.36 -8.08
C LYS A 83 -5.05 2.29 -8.38
N ILE A 84 -3.79 2.55 -8.03
CA ILE A 84 -2.69 1.59 -8.19
C ILE A 84 -2.94 0.37 -7.31
N LEU A 85 -3.39 0.57 -6.06
CA LEU A 85 -3.77 -0.50 -5.14
C LEU A 85 -4.87 -1.36 -5.76
N ALA A 86 -5.97 -0.76 -6.23
CA ALA A 86 -7.08 -1.49 -6.82
C ALA A 86 -6.63 -2.30 -8.04
N SER A 87 -5.87 -1.69 -8.97
CA SER A 87 -5.36 -2.37 -10.16
C SER A 87 -4.47 -3.58 -9.85
N ASN A 88 -3.61 -3.47 -8.81
CA ASN A 88 -2.76 -4.60 -8.41
C ASN A 88 -3.56 -5.69 -7.67
N THR A 89 -4.60 -5.34 -6.92
CA THR A 89 -5.53 -6.32 -6.34
C THR A 89 -6.18 -7.15 -7.44
N ASP A 90 -6.75 -6.48 -8.44
CA ASP A 90 -7.40 -7.14 -9.58
C ASP A 90 -6.42 -8.00 -10.38
N LYS A 91 -5.17 -7.54 -10.59
CA LYS A 91 -4.12 -8.31 -11.26
C LYS A 91 -3.90 -9.67 -10.59
N ILE A 92 -3.76 -9.71 -9.28
CA ILE A 92 -3.48 -10.95 -8.52
C ILE A 92 -4.71 -11.87 -8.54
N ILE A 93 -5.91 -11.35 -8.31
CA ILE A 93 -7.14 -12.13 -8.36
C ILE A 93 -7.35 -12.72 -9.76
N ASN A 94 -7.15 -11.93 -10.81
CA ASN A 94 -7.28 -12.41 -12.19
C ASN A 94 -6.25 -13.48 -12.53
N ALA A 95 -4.99 -13.33 -12.09
CA ALA A 95 -3.96 -14.34 -12.31
C ALA A 95 -4.33 -15.68 -11.66
N ALA A 96 -4.90 -15.65 -10.45
CA ALA A 96 -5.38 -16.87 -9.79
C ALA A 96 -6.56 -17.49 -10.54
N ASN A 97 -7.54 -16.68 -10.95
CA ASN A 97 -8.75 -17.16 -11.66
C ASN A 97 -8.43 -17.72 -13.05
N THR A 98 -7.40 -17.21 -13.73
CA THR A 98 -6.98 -17.67 -15.07
C THR A 98 -5.87 -18.72 -15.02
N GLN A 99 -5.49 -19.17 -13.83
CA GLN A 99 -4.39 -20.14 -13.61
C GLN A 99 -3.04 -19.67 -14.19
N THR A 100 -2.83 -18.35 -14.25
CA THR A 100 -1.58 -17.71 -14.67
C THR A 100 -0.73 -17.23 -13.50
N PHE A 101 -1.01 -17.72 -12.30
CA PHE A 101 -0.24 -17.41 -11.09
C PHE A 101 1.08 -18.20 -11.13
N ASP A 102 2.11 -17.57 -11.69
CA ASP A 102 3.43 -18.16 -11.92
C ASP A 102 4.44 -17.75 -10.82
N GLU A 103 5.67 -18.23 -10.96
CA GLU A 103 6.77 -17.94 -10.04
C GLU A 103 7.05 -16.44 -9.91
N THR A 104 6.92 -15.68 -11.01
CA THR A 104 7.15 -14.22 -11.00
C THR A 104 6.14 -13.49 -10.11
N ILE A 105 4.87 -13.88 -10.20
CA ILE A 105 3.81 -13.31 -9.34
C ILE A 105 4.05 -13.74 -7.89
N PHE A 106 4.44 -14.99 -7.65
CA PHE A 106 4.75 -15.47 -6.31
C PHE A 106 5.91 -14.70 -5.66
N GLU A 107 6.98 -14.44 -6.40
CA GLU A 107 8.10 -13.62 -5.93
C GLU A 107 7.66 -12.17 -5.63
N GLU A 108 6.81 -11.59 -6.47
CA GLU A 108 6.23 -10.26 -6.26
C GLU A 108 5.42 -10.22 -4.95
N VAL A 109 4.60 -11.23 -4.68
CA VAL A 109 3.83 -11.37 -3.44
C VAL A 109 4.77 -11.40 -2.23
N ILE A 110 5.79 -12.26 -2.23
CA ILE A 110 6.77 -12.36 -1.12
C ILE A 110 7.47 -11.02 -0.90
N LYS A 111 7.93 -10.36 -1.97
CA LYS A 111 8.60 -9.07 -1.92
C LYS A 111 7.70 -8.00 -1.28
N CYS A 112 6.42 -7.98 -1.66
CA CYS A 112 5.44 -7.04 -1.11
C CYS A 112 5.13 -7.31 0.37
N TYR A 113 4.95 -8.56 0.78
CA TYR A 113 4.80 -8.90 2.21
C TYR A 113 5.99 -8.40 3.04
N ARG A 114 7.20 -8.61 2.55
CA ARG A 114 8.44 -8.14 3.22
C ARG A 114 8.49 -6.62 3.32
N LEU A 115 8.21 -5.90 2.22
CA LEU A 115 8.20 -4.45 2.20
C LEU A 115 7.20 -3.88 3.20
N LEU A 116 5.96 -4.36 3.17
CA LEU A 116 4.90 -3.87 4.06
C LEU A 116 5.20 -4.18 5.54
N SER A 117 5.79 -5.33 5.84
CA SER A 117 6.22 -5.69 7.20
C SER A 117 7.29 -4.72 7.73
N ILE A 118 8.27 -4.34 6.90
CA ILE A 118 9.28 -3.35 7.25
C ILE A 118 8.63 -1.98 7.52
N LEU A 119 7.66 -1.56 6.68
CA LEU A 119 6.96 -0.30 6.87
C LEU A 119 6.13 -0.26 8.14
N VAL A 120 5.45 -1.34 8.49
CA VAL A 120 4.72 -1.45 9.76
C VAL A 120 5.66 -1.29 10.95
N MET A 121 6.84 -1.91 10.92
CA MET A 121 7.85 -1.72 11.97
C MET A 121 8.39 -0.29 12.00
N LYS A 122 8.71 0.30 10.84
CA LYS A 122 9.19 1.69 10.73
C LYS A 122 8.18 2.70 11.28
N ASN A 123 6.89 2.46 11.04
CA ASN A 123 5.80 3.37 11.41
C ASN A 123 5.12 2.99 12.75
N ALA A 124 5.77 2.19 13.61
CA ALA A 124 5.16 1.65 14.83
C ALA A 124 4.56 2.72 15.76
N ASP A 125 5.24 3.86 15.95
CA ASP A 125 4.74 4.95 16.78
C ASP A 125 3.50 5.63 16.17
N ILE A 126 3.50 5.84 14.85
CA ILE A 126 2.34 6.39 14.10
C ILE A 126 1.13 5.45 14.23
N ILE A 127 1.37 4.14 14.10
CA ILE A 127 0.35 3.11 14.25
C ILE A 127 -0.22 3.12 15.67
N LYS A 128 0.63 3.21 16.68
CA LYS A 128 0.21 3.27 18.09
C LYS A 128 -0.69 4.47 18.35
N ILE A 129 -0.27 5.65 17.91
CA ILE A 129 -1.04 6.91 18.07
C ILE A 129 -2.40 6.85 17.35
N ASN A 130 -2.44 6.24 16.15
CA ASN A 130 -3.63 6.19 15.31
C ASN A 130 -4.35 4.83 15.36
N SER A 131 -4.05 3.98 16.31
CA SER A 131 -4.51 2.58 16.38
C SER A 131 -6.04 2.43 16.23
N LYS A 132 -6.82 3.28 16.89
CA LYS A 132 -8.29 3.26 16.80
C LYS A 132 -8.79 3.56 15.38
N LYS A 133 -8.20 4.54 14.70
CA LYS A 133 -8.57 4.89 13.32
C LYS A 133 -8.17 3.79 12.35
N ILE A 134 -6.95 3.28 12.47
CA ILE A 134 -6.43 2.20 11.62
C ILE A 134 -7.30 0.94 11.78
N ASN A 135 -7.58 0.50 13.01
CA ASN A 135 -8.43 -0.67 13.26
C ASN A 135 -9.85 -0.49 12.71
N ASN A 136 -10.43 0.70 12.78
CA ASN A 136 -11.73 0.97 12.17
C ASN A 136 -11.69 0.80 10.65
N ILE A 137 -10.66 1.31 9.97
CA ILE A 137 -10.48 1.16 8.52
C ILE A 137 -10.29 -0.32 8.16
N ILE A 138 -9.45 -1.06 8.90
CA ILE A 138 -9.24 -2.51 8.70
C ILE A 138 -10.58 -3.25 8.78
N ASN A 139 -11.35 -3.02 9.83
CA ASN A 139 -12.64 -3.70 10.04
C ASN A 139 -13.64 -3.40 8.93
N GLN A 140 -13.71 -2.14 8.48
CA GLN A 140 -14.60 -1.75 7.38
C GLN A 140 -14.19 -2.43 6.06
N ARG A 141 -12.91 -2.42 5.73
CA ARG A 141 -12.37 -3.04 4.51
C ARG A 141 -12.52 -4.56 4.53
N ASN A 142 -12.18 -5.20 5.64
CA ASN A 142 -12.36 -6.64 5.81
C ASN A 142 -13.83 -7.05 5.60
N LYS A 143 -14.76 -6.35 6.25
CA LYS A 143 -16.20 -6.61 6.09
C LYS A 143 -16.69 -6.43 4.66
N LEU A 144 -16.21 -5.39 3.96
CA LEU A 144 -16.56 -5.14 2.56
C LEU A 144 -16.05 -6.25 1.65
N LEU A 145 -14.77 -6.60 1.75
CA LEU A 145 -14.13 -7.63 0.93
C LEU A 145 -14.79 -9.01 1.16
N ARG A 146 -15.04 -9.39 2.40
CA ARG A 146 -15.74 -10.65 2.69
C ARG A 146 -17.12 -10.72 2.02
N ARG A 147 -17.88 -9.61 2.02
CA ARG A 147 -19.17 -9.55 1.34
C ARG A 147 -19.04 -9.72 -0.18
N MET A 148 -18.05 -9.04 -0.78
CA MET A 148 -17.80 -9.13 -2.23
C MET A 148 -17.39 -10.55 -2.64
N LEU A 149 -16.46 -11.15 -1.90
CA LEU A 149 -15.94 -12.49 -2.19
C LEU A 149 -16.96 -13.61 -1.90
N SER A 150 -17.95 -13.39 -1.01
CA SER A 150 -19.00 -14.36 -0.73
C SER A 150 -20.21 -14.24 -1.68
N ALA A 151 -20.27 -13.21 -2.51
CA ALA A 151 -21.39 -12.96 -3.44
C ALA A 151 -21.09 -13.43 -4.88
N GLY A 152 -19.86 -13.82 -5.18
CA GLY A 152 -19.44 -14.38 -6.47
C GLY A 152 -19.20 -15.87 -6.38
#